data_04726f3b6f45be17d698915280c12997
#
_entry.id   04726f3b6f45be17d698915280c12997
#
_cell.length_a   1.000
_cell.length_b   1.000
_cell.length_c   1.000
_cell.angle_alpha   90.00
_cell.angle_beta   90.00
_cell.angle_gamma   90.00
#
_symmetry.space_group_name_H-M   'P 1'
#
loop_
_entity.id
_entity.type
_entity.pdbx_description
1 polymer ?
#
loop_
_entity_poly.entity_id
_entity_poly.type
_entity_poly.pdbx_seq_one_letter_code
_entity_poly.pdbx_strand_id
1 'polypeptide(L)'
;GDVYKRQGLNFSLCGIPHWNSDIGGFFLWQYPLMLDDPDYRELYARWIQFGTFCPMMRSHGEGAPREIYQFGKKGEPIYDAIEKYIRLRYSLLPYIYTTAWEVTANQSSFMRALAMDFAHDRNVWNIHNQYMFGKSLLVCPVTQPMYTQTVSDTIRVEDFSTVKSMRIYLPKNTEWYDFWT
;
A
#
# COMPACT_ATOMS: atom_id res chain seq x y z
N GLY A 1 -7.60 -4.75 3.11
CA GLY A 1 -6.65 -4.11 2.20
C GLY A 1 -7.08 -4.13 0.74
N ASP A 2 -7.52 -5.27 0.20
CA ASP A 2 -7.85 -5.40 -1.22
C ASP A 2 -9.04 -4.54 -1.66
N VAL A 3 -10.08 -4.44 -0.84
CA VAL A 3 -11.28 -3.64 -1.12
C VAL A 3 -10.93 -2.16 -1.30
N TYR A 4 -10.18 -1.58 -0.37
CA TYR A 4 -9.83 -0.14 -0.41
C TYR A 4 -8.93 0.20 -1.60
N LYS A 5 -8.04 -0.68 -1.99
CA LYS A 5 -7.22 -0.50 -3.19
C LYS A 5 -8.09 -0.45 -4.45
N ARG A 6 -9.02 -1.39 -4.59
CA ARG A 6 -9.98 -1.41 -5.73
C ARG A 6 -10.84 -0.15 -5.75
N GLN A 7 -11.30 0.32 -4.59
CA GLN A 7 -12.05 1.57 -4.49
C GLN A 7 -11.22 2.77 -4.99
N GLY A 8 -9.96 2.90 -4.55
CA GLY A 8 -9.08 3.98 -5.00
C GLY A 8 -8.87 4.00 -6.52
N LEU A 9 -8.69 2.82 -7.14
CA LEU A 9 -8.60 2.72 -8.59
C LEU A 9 -9.91 3.08 -9.29
N ASN A 10 -11.04 2.65 -8.73
CA ASN A 10 -12.36 2.99 -9.28
C ASN A 10 -12.65 4.51 -9.17
N PHE A 11 -12.29 5.16 -8.07
CA PHE A 11 -12.39 6.62 -7.97
C PHE A 11 -11.59 7.31 -9.08
N SER A 12 -10.36 6.86 -9.33
CA SER A 12 -9.53 7.42 -10.40
C SER A 12 -10.15 7.21 -11.78
N LEU A 13 -10.72 6.03 -12.04
CA LEU A 13 -11.44 5.75 -13.30
C LEU A 13 -12.69 6.61 -13.48
N CYS A 14 -13.33 7.01 -12.37
CA CYS A 14 -14.47 7.93 -12.37
C CYS A 14 -14.06 9.41 -12.40
N GLY A 15 -12.79 9.74 -12.57
CA GLY A 15 -12.29 11.11 -12.62
C GLY A 15 -12.11 11.77 -11.25
N ILE A 16 -12.02 11.00 -10.17
CA ILE A 16 -11.75 11.49 -8.81
C ILE A 16 -10.29 11.17 -8.47
N PRO A 17 -9.35 12.12 -8.67
CA PRO A 17 -7.92 11.84 -8.55
C PRO A 17 -7.41 11.82 -7.11
N HIS A 18 -8.13 12.45 -6.19
CA HIS A 18 -7.76 12.53 -4.77
C HIS A 18 -8.59 11.56 -3.94
N TRP A 19 -7.90 10.66 -3.27
CA TRP A 19 -8.53 9.63 -2.46
C TRP A 19 -7.61 9.22 -1.31
N ASN A 20 -8.19 8.71 -0.25
CA ASN A 20 -7.48 8.20 0.90
C ASN A 20 -8.32 7.12 1.61
N SER A 21 -7.66 6.28 2.39
CA SER A 21 -8.27 5.39 3.37
C SER A 21 -7.61 5.61 4.73
N ASP A 22 -8.32 5.29 5.80
CA ASP A 22 -7.75 5.29 7.15
C ASP A 22 -6.80 4.12 7.28
N ILE A 23 -5.48 4.41 7.27
CA ILE A 23 -4.44 3.37 7.33
C ILE A 23 -4.60 2.58 8.63
N GLY A 24 -4.69 1.25 8.49
CA GLY A 24 -4.97 0.33 9.57
C GLY A 24 -6.45 0.09 9.83
N GLY A 25 -7.34 0.76 9.08
CA GLY A 25 -8.79 0.72 9.29
C GLY A 25 -9.23 1.63 10.43
N PHE A 26 -10.45 2.16 10.35
CA PHE A 26 -10.97 3.08 11.36
C PHE A 26 -11.16 2.37 12.71
N PHE A 27 -11.78 1.18 12.72
CA PHE A 27 -12.04 0.37 13.91
C PHE A 27 -11.11 -0.83 14.02
N LEU A 28 -10.78 -1.23 15.25
CA LEU A 28 -9.89 -2.35 15.60
C LEU A 28 -10.62 -3.50 16.29
N TRP A 29 -11.91 -3.42 16.48
CA TRP A 29 -12.71 -4.34 17.31
C TRP A 29 -12.59 -5.82 16.91
N GLN A 30 -12.24 -6.11 15.65
CA GLN A 30 -12.04 -7.47 15.14
C GLN A 30 -10.69 -8.09 15.54
N TYR A 31 -9.79 -7.31 16.15
CA TYR A 31 -8.47 -7.79 16.60
C TYR A 31 -8.44 -7.85 18.12
N PRO A 32 -8.54 -9.06 18.73
CA PRO A 32 -8.69 -9.20 20.18
C PRO A 32 -7.55 -8.60 21.00
N LEU A 33 -6.33 -8.63 20.46
CA LEU A 33 -5.14 -8.06 21.10
C LEU A 33 -4.84 -6.61 20.65
N MET A 34 -5.72 -6.00 19.87
CA MET A 34 -5.57 -4.63 19.37
C MET A 34 -4.23 -4.42 18.65
N LEU A 35 -3.37 -3.52 19.16
CA LEU A 35 -2.06 -3.21 18.58
C LEU A 35 -1.02 -4.33 18.76
N ASP A 36 -1.23 -5.23 19.71
CA ASP A 36 -0.37 -6.39 19.95
C ASP A 36 -0.81 -7.61 19.12
N ASP A 37 -1.92 -7.50 18.39
CA ASP A 37 -2.41 -8.58 17.54
C ASP A 37 -1.49 -8.76 16.32
N PRO A 38 -0.90 -9.95 16.10
CA PRO A 38 0.03 -10.17 15.00
C PRO A 38 -0.58 -9.89 13.62
N ASP A 39 -1.85 -10.25 13.41
CA ASP A 39 -2.55 -9.98 12.16
C ASP A 39 -2.72 -8.48 11.92
N TYR A 40 -3.05 -7.74 12.99
CA TYR A 40 -3.19 -6.29 12.87
C TYR A 40 -1.85 -5.60 12.61
N ARG A 41 -0.79 -6.04 13.28
CA ARG A 41 0.57 -5.50 13.11
C ARG A 41 1.05 -5.66 11.67
N GLU A 42 0.92 -6.85 11.07
CA GLU A 42 1.25 -7.06 9.67
C GLU A 42 0.31 -6.25 8.75
N LEU A 43 -1.01 -6.26 9.01
CA LEU A 43 -1.97 -5.45 8.24
C LEU A 43 -1.60 -3.98 8.23
N TYR A 44 -1.26 -3.41 9.39
CA TYR A 44 -0.92 -2.00 9.51
C TYR A 44 0.36 -1.67 8.72
N ALA A 45 1.40 -2.48 8.86
CA ALA A 45 2.64 -2.31 8.10
C ALA A 45 2.38 -2.37 6.57
N ARG A 46 1.58 -3.36 6.11
CA ARG A 46 1.19 -3.46 4.69
C ARG A 46 0.36 -2.27 4.23
N TRP A 47 -0.49 -1.74 5.09
CA TRP A 47 -1.30 -0.58 4.73
C TRP A 47 -0.49 0.72 4.73
N ILE A 48 0.53 0.87 5.57
CA ILE A 48 1.53 1.96 5.48
C ILE A 48 2.29 1.87 4.14
N GLN A 49 2.71 0.66 3.73
CA GLN A 49 3.35 0.44 2.43
C GLN A 49 2.46 0.90 1.27
N PHE A 50 1.19 0.49 1.28
CA PHE A 50 0.20 0.93 0.28
C PHE A 50 -0.04 2.44 0.36
N GLY A 51 -0.25 3.01 1.54
CA GLY A 51 -0.53 4.43 1.77
C GLY A 51 0.59 5.35 1.29
N THR A 52 1.84 4.86 1.30
CA THR A 52 3.00 5.60 0.75
C THR A 52 2.79 5.98 -0.71
N PHE A 53 2.07 5.18 -1.48
CA PHE A 53 1.77 5.36 -2.90
C PHE A 53 0.28 5.66 -3.15
N CYS A 54 -0.40 6.28 -2.18
CA CYS A 54 -1.73 6.84 -2.35
C CYS A 54 -1.65 8.37 -2.53
N PRO A 55 -2.67 9.01 -3.13
CA PRO A 55 -2.71 10.47 -3.25
C PRO A 55 -2.52 11.17 -1.91
N MET A 56 -3.26 10.73 -0.90
CA MET A 56 -3.10 11.17 0.49
C MET A 56 -2.71 9.99 1.37
N MET A 57 -1.81 10.21 2.32
CA MET A 57 -1.37 9.22 3.29
C MET A 57 -1.79 9.67 4.68
N ARG A 58 -2.67 8.93 5.33
CA ARG A 58 -3.18 9.28 6.65
C ARG A 58 -3.40 8.03 7.49
N SER A 59 -2.74 7.97 8.66
CA SER A 59 -3.10 7.05 9.71
C SER A 59 -4.20 7.70 10.57
N HIS A 60 -5.34 7.04 10.67
CA HIS A 60 -6.50 7.55 11.40
C HIS A 60 -7.42 6.42 11.83
N GLY A 61 -8.08 6.60 12.98
CA GLY A 61 -9.06 5.66 13.47
C GLY A 61 -9.34 5.84 14.95
N GLU A 62 -10.22 4.98 15.47
CA GLU A 62 -10.67 4.94 16.86
C GLU A 62 -10.18 3.67 17.55
N GLY A 63 -10.15 3.71 18.89
CA GLY A 63 -9.89 2.55 19.75
C GLY A 63 -8.44 2.39 20.20
N ALA A 64 -7.46 2.88 19.43
CA ALA A 64 -6.05 2.86 19.84
C ALA A 64 -5.22 3.91 19.10
N PRO A 65 -4.20 4.48 19.75
CA PRO A 65 -3.22 5.34 19.09
C PRO A 65 -2.40 4.55 18.06
N ARG A 66 -2.00 5.20 16.96
CA ARG A 66 -1.31 4.53 15.83
C ARG A 66 0.04 5.17 15.50
N GLU A 67 0.68 5.77 16.47
CA GLU A 67 2.04 6.27 16.33
C GLU A 67 3.01 5.10 16.19
N ILE A 68 4.08 5.31 15.42
CA ILE A 68 5.03 4.26 15.08
C ILE A 68 5.59 3.48 16.28
N TYR A 69 5.83 4.17 17.40
CA TYR A 69 6.37 3.54 18.63
C TYR A 69 5.40 2.57 19.32
N GLN A 70 4.12 2.57 18.92
CA GLN A 70 3.13 1.58 19.38
C GLN A 70 3.35 0.20 18.71
N PHE A 71 4.05 0.18 17.60
CA PHE A 71 4.33 -1.04 16.84
C PHE A 71 5.72 -1.60 17.10
N GLY A 72 6.39 -1.14 18.16
CA GLY A 72 7.71 -1.60 18.55
C GLY A 72 8.76 -0.50 18.55
N LYS A 73 10.01 -0.89 18.39
CA LYS A 73 11.18 -0.01 18.40
C LYS A 73 12.13 -0.33 17.25
N LYS A 74 13.07 0.56 17.00
CA LYS A 74 14.08 0.41 15.97
C LYS A 74 14.84 -0.92 16.11
N GLY A 75 14.96 -1.64 15.00
CA GLY A 75 15.52 -2.99 14.92
C GLY A 75 14.48 -4.10 14.91
N GLU A 76 13.20 -3.78 15.16
CA GLU A 76 12.10 -4.74 15.05
C GLU A 76 11.47 -4.66 13.65
N PRO A 77 11.16 -5.81 13.00
CA PRO A 77 10.76 -5.85 11.59
C PRO A 77 9.57 -4.96 11.24
N ILE A 78 8.53 -4.94 12.07
CA ILE A 78 7.32 -4.14 11.82
C ILE A 78 7.62 -2.65 11.95
N TYR A 79 8.33 -2.25 13.02
CA TYR A 79 8.73 -0.86 13.22
C TYR A 79 9.60 -0.35 12.06
N ASP A 80 10.64 -1.12 11.71
CA ASP A 80 11.59 -0.75 10.65
C ASP A 80 10.89 -0.64 9.29
N ALA A 81 9.93 -1.54 9.01
CA ALA A 81 9.11 -1.45 7.81
C ALA A 81 8.28 -0.16 7.79
N ILE A 82 7.60 0.18 8.88
CA ILE A 82 6.80 1.41 8.99
C ILE A 82 7.70 2.64 8.81
N GLU A 83 8.82 2.71 9.53
CA GLU A 83 9.78 3.83 9.44
C GLU A 83 10.29 4.01 7.99
N LYS A 84 10.72 2.91 7.36
CA LYS A 84 11.22 2.92 5.97
C LYS A 84 10.21 3.56 5.02
N TYR A 85 8.95 3.18 5.09
CA TYR A 85 7.94 3.66 4.16
C TYR A 85 7.45 5.09 4.46
N ILE A 86 7.44 5.50 5.73
CA ILE A 86 7.22 6.91 6.08
C ILE A 86 8.36 7.78 5.51
N ARG A 87 9.62 7.39 5.71
CA ARG A 87 10.77 8.11 5.16
C ARG A 87 10.74 8.16 3.63
N LEU A 88 10.37 7.05 2.99
CA LEU A 88 10.20 6.99 1.55
C LEU A 88 9.13 7.98 1.07
N ARG A 89 7.99 8.08 1.76
CA ARG A 89 6.94 9.06 1.42
C ARG A 89 7.49 10.49 1.42
N TYR A 90 8.30 10.85 2.43
CA TYR A 90 8.95 12.16 2.47
C TYR A 90 9.94 12.35 1.32
N SER A 91 10.73 11.36 0.97
CA SER A 91 11.65 11.40 -0.18
C SER A 91 10.92 11.55 -1.51
N LEU A 92 9.70 11.03 -1.62
CA LEU A 92 8.86 11.13 -2.81
C LEU A 92 8.08 12.46 -2.91
N LEU A 93 8.16 13.37 -1.93
CA LEU A 93 7.39 14.62 -1.97
C LEU A 93 7.58 15.45 -3.25
N PRO A 94 8.79 15.61 -3.82
CA PRO A 94 8.94 16.31 -5.08
C PRO A 94 8.19 15.64 -6.23
N TYR A 95 8.23 14.31 -6.30
CA TYR A 95 7.51 13.53 -7.30
C TYR A 95 5.99 13.65 -7.11
N ILE A 96 5.52 13.57 -5.86
CA ILE A 96 4.10 13.71 -5.50
C ILE A 96 3.60 15.11 -5.86
N TYR A 97 4.38 16.14 -5.57
CA TYR A 97 4.04 17.52 -5.90
C TYR A 97 3.92 17.72 -7.42
N THR A 98 4.87 17.18 -8.18
CA THR A 98 4.83 17.20 -9.65
C THR A 98 3.60 16.45 -10.18
N THR A 99 3.30 15.28 -9.60
CA THR A 99 2.10 14.51 -9.97
C THR A 99 0.81 15.28 -9.63
N ALA A 100 0.77 16.00 -8.50
CA ALA A 100 -0.36 16.87 -8.14
C ALA A 100 -0.57 18.01 -9.17
N TRP A 101 0.52 18.58 -9.66
CA TRP A 101 0.45 19.56 -10.75
C TRP A 101 -0.12 18.93 -12.03
N GLU A 102 0.34 17.74 -12.42
CA GLU A 102 -0.18 17.02 -13.58
C GLU A 102 -1.69 16.72 -13.44
N VAL A 103 -2.14 16.37 -12.25
CA VAL A 103 -3.57 16.17 -11.96
C VAL A 103 -4.36 17.45 -12.21
N THR A 104 -3.87 18.60 -11.75
CA THR A 104 -4.56 19.89 -11.85
C THR A 104 -4.48 20.47 -13.26
N ALA A 105 -3.31 20.49 -13.85
CA ALA A 105 -3.07 21.16 -15.13
C ALA A 105 -3.44 20.30 -16.34
N ASN A 106 -3.27 18.99 -16.25
CA ASN A 106 -3.42 18.06 -17.37
C ASN A 106 -4.53 17.03 -17.15
N GLN A 107 -5.38 17.20 -16.12
CA GLN A 107 -6.50 16.30 -15.82
C GLN A 107 -6.06 14.83 -15.65
N SER A 108 -4.87 14.62 -15.12
CA SER A 108 -4.29 13.31 -14.86
C SER A 108 -4.86 12.69 -13.58
N SER A 109 -4.30 11.58 -13.13
CA SER A 109 -4.67 10.93 -11.87
C SER A 109 -3.44 10.42 -11.14
N PHE A 110 -3.46 10.42 -9.80
CA PHE A 110 -2.37 9.87 -9.00
C PHE A 110 -2.26 8.35 -9.12
N MET A 111 -3.38 7.65 -8.87
CA MET A 111 -3.48 6.21 -9.00
C MET A 111 -4.13 5.88 -10.34
N ARG A 112 -3.43 5.13 -11.17
CA ARG A 112 -3.85 4.84 -12.53
C ARG A 112 -3.95 3.32 -12.71
N ALA A 113 -5.14 2.83 -12.99
CA ALA A 113 -5.31 1.42 -13.35
C ALA A 113 -4.42 1.11 -14.57
N LEU A 114 -3.80 -0.07 -14.60
CA LEU A 114 -2.89 -0.43 -15.71
C LEU A 114 -3.55 -0.33 -17.08
N ALA A 115 -4.86 -0.58 -17.15
CA ALA A 115 -5.63 -0.45 -18.40
C ALA A 115 -5.69 1.01 -18.94
N MET A 116 -5.44 2.04 -18.08
CA MET A 116 -5.39 3.43 -18.55
C MET A 116 -4.13 3.73 -19.35
N ASP A 117 -3.00 3.15 -18.96
CA ASP A 117 -1.69 3.42 -19.58
C ASP A 117 -1.26 2.33 -20.57
N PHE A 118 -1.73 1.10 -20.42
CA PHE A 118 -1.34 -0.08 -21.20
C PHE A 118 -2.53 -0.78 -21.84
N ALA A 119 -3.50 -0.02 -22.36
CA ALA A 119 -4.74 -0.55 -22.95
C ALA A 119 -4.52 -1.56 -24.10
N HIS A 120 -3.37 -1.46 -24.79
CA HIS A 120 -2.97 -2.39 -25.85
C HIS A 120 -2.57 -3.78 -25.33
N ASP A 121 -2.23 -3.91 -24.05
CA ASP A 121 -1.90 -5.20 -23.42
C ASP A 121 -3.15 -5.76 -22.71
N ARG A 122 -3.83 -6.71 -23.35
CA ARG A 122 -5.05 -7.30 -22.80
C ARG A 122 -4.86 -7.99 -21.45
N ASN A 123 -3.65 -8.39 -21.09
CA ASN A 123 -3.38 -9.03 -19.81
C ASN A 123 -3.60 -8.08 -18.62
N VAL A 124 -3.45 -6.75 -18.83
CA VAL A 124 -3.62 -5.77 -17.73
C VAL A 124 -5.09 -5.46 -17.41
N TRP A 125 -6.03 -5.80 -18.27
CA TRP A 125 -7.43 -5.38 -18.14
C TRP A 125 -8.09 -5.90 -16.86
N ASN A 126 -7.69 -7.06 -16.38
CA ASN A 126 -8.21 -7.69 -15.17
C ASN A 126 -7.25 -7.58 -13.97
N ILE A 127 -6.13 -6.87 -14.13
CA ILE A 127 -5.20 -6.67 -13.02
C ILE A 127 -5.73 -5.56 -12.11
N HIS A 128 -6.13 -5.95 -10.90
CA HIS A 128 -6.66 -5.03 -9.89
C HIS A 128 -5.75 -4.88 -8.67
N ASN A 129 -4.63 -5.60 -8.64
CA ASN A 129 -3.65 -5.60 -7.55
C ASN A 129 -2.34 -4.89 -7.89
N GLN A 130 -2.29 -4.20 -9.02
CA GLN A 130 -1.18 -3.36 -9.45
C GLN A 130 -1.72 -2.08 -10.08
N TYR A 131 -0.99 -0.99 -9.96
CA TYR A 131 -1.36 0.30 -10.55
C TYR A 131 -0.13 1.18 -10.77
N MET A 132 -0.25 2.17 -11.65
CA MET A 132 0.74 3.24 -11.75
C MET A 132 0.43 4.30 -10.70
N PHE A 133 1.45 4.71 -9.95
CA PHE A 133 1.40 5.91 -9.12
C PHE A 133 2.11 7.04 -9.88
N GLY A 134 1.33 7.99 -10.39
CA GLY A 134 1.80 8.92 -11.41
C GLY A 134 2.21 8.18 -12.68
N LYS A 135 3.19 8.72 -13.41
CA LYS A 135 3.63 8.20 -14.71
C LYS A 135 4.78 7.19 -14.64
N SER A 136 5.51 7.12 -13.51
CA SER A 136 6.81 6.45 -13.48
C SER A 136 6.90 5.26 -12.51
N LEU A 137 5.98 5.12 -11.54
CA LEU A 137 6.08 4.09 -10.52
C LEU A 137 4.98 3.05 -10.68
N LEU A 138 5.37 1.80 -11.01
CA LEU A 138 4.48 0.64 -10.92
C LEU A 138 4.44 0.16 -9.47
N VAL A 139 3.28 0.20 -8.87
CA VAL A 139 3.06 -0.18 -7.47
C VAL A 139 2.30 -1.51 -7.41
N CYS A 140 2.88 -2.45 -6.67
CA CYS A 140 2.37 -3.81 -6.51
C CYS A 140 2.18 -4.10 -5.00
N PRO A 141 1.12 -3.57 -4.38
CA PRO A 141 0.93 -3.72 -2.94
C PRO A 141 0.65 -5.16 -2.54
N VAL A 142 1.29 -5.60 -1.45
CA VAL A 142 0.96 -6.86 -0.80
C VAL A 142 -0.34 -6.66 -0.01
N THR A 143 -1.39 -7.40 -0.37
CA THR A 143 -2.73 -7.24 0.19
C THR A 143 -3.20 -8.44 1.03
N GLN A 144 -2.36 -9.45 1.13
CA GLN A 144 -2.59 -10.65 1.95
C GLN A 144 -1.48 -10.77 3.00
N PRO A 145 -1.76 -11.35 4.16
CA PRO A 145 -0.73 -11.62 5.15
C PRO A 145 0.31 -12.60 4.57
N MET A 146 1.58 -12.35 4.85
CA MET A 146 2.69 -13.19 4.42
C MET A 146 3.49 -13.75 5.58
N TYR A 147 3.55 -13.02 6.68
CA TYR A 147 4.39 -13.30 7.82
C TYR A 147 3.62 -13.70 9.08
N THR A 148 2.29 -13.49 9.11
CA THR A 148 1.45 -13.98 10.19
C THR A 148 1.00 -15.40 9.90
N GLN A 149 1.24 -16.31 10.85
CA GLN A 149 0.92 -17.72 10.74
C GLN A 149 -0.02 -18.16 11.86
N THR A 150 -0.94 -19.06 11.54
CA THR A 150 -1.81 -19.72 12.51
C THR A 150 -1.08 -20.93 13.08
N VAL A 151 -0.82 -20.92 14.38
CA VAL A 151 -0.19 -22.05 15.11
C VAL A 151 -1.25 -22.98 15.69
N SER A 152 -2.37 -22.42 16.13
CA SER A 152 -3.55 -23.15 16.57
C SER A 152 -4.81 -22.32 16.32
N ASP A 153 -5.99 -22.86 16.61
CA ASP A 153 -7.30 -22.18 16.37
C ASP A 153 -7.36 -20.77 16.98
N THR A 154 -6.56 -20.49 18.00
CA THR A 154 -6.57 -19.20 18.72
C THR A 154 -5.23 -18.49 18.78
N ILE A 155 -4.15 -19.12 18.30
CA ILE A 155 -2.79 -18.57 18.42
C ILE A 155 -2.26 -18.22 17.03
N ARG A 156 -1.93 -16.95 16.86
CA ARG A 156 -1.25 -16.41 15.68
C ARG A 156 0.08 -15.83 16.09
N VAL A 157 1.09 -16.00 15.24
CA VAL A 157 2.44 -15.50 15.50
C VAL A 157 3.02 -14.85 14.26
N GLU A 158 3.92 -13.90 14.47
CA GLU A 158 4.73 -13.33 13.40
C GLU A 158 5.95 -14.24 13.15
N ASP A 159 6.18 -14.62 11.88
CA ASP A 159 7.35 -15.40 11.47
C ASP A 159 8.08 -14.70 10.31
N PHE A 160 9.18 -14.05 10.64
CA PHE A 160 10.08 -13.38 9.70
C PHE A 160 11.31 -14.24 9.33
N SER A 161 11.33 -15.51 9.67
CA SER A 161 12.47 -16.41 9.44
C SER A 161 12.77 -16.66 7.97
N THR A 162 11.77 -16.53 7.10
CA THR A 162 11.90 -16.77 5.66
C THR A 162 11.43 -15.59 4.84
N VAL A 163 12.18 -15.24 3.79
CA VAL A 163 11.76 -14.24 2.82
C VAL A 163 10.58 -14.77 2.01
N LYS A 164 9.53 -13.98 1.95
CA LYS A 164 8.35 -14.27 1.13
C LYS A 164 8.40 -13.48 -0.17
N SER A 165 7.78 -14.02 -1.22
CA SER A 165 7.73 -13.40 -2.54
C SER A 165 6.32 -13.38 -3.09
N MET A 166 6.06 -12.43 -3.99
CA MET A 166 4.80 -12.28 -4.70
C MET A 166 5.08 -12.15 -6.19
N ARG A 167 4.29 -12.84 -7.01
CA ARG A 167 4.38 -12.69 -8.46
C ARG A 167 3.67 -11.42 -8.89
N ILE A 168 4.34 -10.62 -9.75
CA ILE A 168 3.80 -9.42 -10.37
C ILE A 168 3.80 -9.56 -11.88
N TYR A 169 2.96 -8.80 -12.57
CA TYR A 169 2.95 -8.69 -14.02
C TYR A 169 3.61 -7.37 -14.44
N LEU A 170 4.53 -7.43 -15.36
CA LEU A 170 5.13 -6.25 -15.98
C LEU A 170 4.50 -6.03 -17.36
N PRO A 171 3.76 -4.91 -17.56
CA PRO A 171 3.15 -4.59 -18.85
C PRO A 171 4.16 -4.61 -20.01
N LYS A 172 3.73 -5.11 -21.16
CA LYS A 172 4.58 -5.28 -22.34
C LYS A 172 4.94 -3.96 -23.02
N ASN A 173 5.99 -4.01 -23.83
CA ASN A 173 6.47 -2.88 -24.64
C ASN A 173 6.93 -1.67 -23.80
N THR A 174 7.41 -1.92 -22.59
CA THR A 174 7.95 -0.93 -21.67
C THR A 174 9.15 -1.54 -20.95
N GLU A 175 10.21 -0.77 -20.78
CA GLU A 175 11.34 -1.17 -19.96
C GLU A 175 11.01 -0.89 -18.49
N TRP A 176 11.34 -1.84 -17.61
CA TRP A 176 11.11 -1.76 -16.19
C TRP A 176 12.41 -1.87 -15.42
N TYR A 177 12.56 -1.04 -14.43
CA TYR A 177 13.73 -1.02 -13.54
C TYR A 177 13.28 -1.27 -12.11
N ASP A 178 14.05 -2.06 -11.37
CA ASP A 178 13.78 -2.27 -9.95
C ASP A 178 14.03 -0.95 -9.20
N PHE A 179 13.08 -0.54 -8.40
CA PHE A 179 13.17 0.72 -7.65
C PHE A 179 14.15 0.66 -6.47
N TRP A 180 14.47 -0.56 -6.00
CA TRP A 180 15.25 -0.76 -4.78
C TRP A 180 16.72 -1.11 -5.03
N THR A 181 17.13 -1.42 -6.24
CA THR A 181 18.49 -1.84 -6.63
C THR A 181 19.20 -0.87 -7.54
#